data_ca13c7860d841ecf41ac0791d4e8991e
#
_entry.id   ca13c7860d841ecf41ac0791d4e8991e
#
_cell.length_a   1.000
_cell.length_b   1.000
_cell.length_c   1.000
_cell.angle_alpha   90.00
_cell.angle_beta   90.00
_cell.angle_gamma   90.00
#
_symmetry.space_group_name_H-M   'P 1'
#
loop_
_entity.id
_entity.type
_entity.pdbx_description
1 polymer ?
#
loop_
_entity_poly.entity_id
_entity_poly.type
_entity_poly.pdbx_seq_one_letter_code
_entity_poly.pdbx_strand_id
1 'polypeptide(L)'
;MKKIIVLVLVLCGFYSCKEVSSNEEYEKINWKARTATINPTDSLESGKSYLSVYSQIYSYTQHKTYNLTAMISIRNTSEKDSIYLSNIKYYDTHGVLLKTYFENPVYVLPMETLDIVINEIDIAGGTGGNFIFDWQIPKDCSEPIFEGIMTSTSGQQGLSFLTEGKRID
;
A
#
# COMPACT_ATOMS: atom_id res chain seq x y z
N MET A 1 14.42 -10.17 56.55
CA MET A 1 13.45 -10.68 55.57
C MET A 1 12.76 -9.57 54.78
N LYS A 2 12.13 -8.53 55.36
CA LYS A 2 11.47 -7.44 54.61
C LYS A 2 12.38 -6.67 53.64
N LYS A 3 13.65 -6.41 54.00
CA LYS A 3 14.64 -5.71 53.14
C LYS A 3 15.06 -6.53 51.88
N ILE A 4 15.09 -7.86 51.99
CA ILE A 4 15.42 -8.76 50.87
C ILE A 4 14.27 -8.81 49.88
N ILE A 5 13.01 -8.81 50.34
CA ILE A 5 11.82 -8.80 49.51
C ILE A 5 11.71 -7.52 48.68
N VAL A 6 12.05 -6.35 49.28
CA VAL A 6 12.09 -5.08 48.56
C VAL A 6 13.17 -5.06 47.47
N LEU A 7 14.35 -5.64 47.76
CA LEU A 7 15.45 -5.72 46.79
C LEU A 7 15.09 -6.60 45.58
N VAL A 8 14.41 -7.73 45.82
CA VAL A 8 13.94 -8.64 44.73
C VAL A 8 12.87 -7.97 43.89
N LEU A 9 11.93 -7.22 44.48
CA LEU A 9 10.90 -6.45 43.76
C LEU A 9 11.51 -5.36 42.86
N VAL A 10 12.58 -4.71 43.31
CA VAL A 10 13.28 -3.68 42.52
C VAL A 10 14.07 -4.31 41.35
N LEU A 11 14.64 -5.51 41.52
CA LEU A 11 15.35 -6.21 40.43
C LEU A 11 14.38 -6.71 39.33
N CYS A 12 13.15 -7.09 39.67
CA CYS A 12 12.16 -7.52 38.65
C CYS A 12 11.66 -6.36 37.77
N GLY A 13 11.78 -5.10 38.19
CA GLY A 13 11.37 -3.93 37.42
C GLY A 13 12.25 -3.59 36.21
N PHE A 14 13.41 -4.22 36.06
CA PHE A 14 14.35 -3.94 34.96
C PHE A 14 14.28 -4.97 33.81
N TYR A 15 13.38 -5.95 33.86
CA TYR A 15 13.04 -6.73 32.68
C TYR A 15 12.10 -5.92 31.78
N SER A 16 12.60 -4.80 31.28
CA SER A 16 11.98 -4.10 30.14
C SER A 16 12.03 -5.06 28.95
N CYS A 17 10.89 -5.32 28.36
CA CYS A 17 10.84 -5.99 27.07
C CYS A 17 11.81 -5.29 26.12
N LYS A 18 12.82 -6.01 25.64
CA LYS A 18 13.56 -5.58 24.45
C LYS A 18 12.54 -5.55 23.34
N GLU A 19 12.19 -4.38 22.83
CA GLU A 19 11.60 -4.29 21.52
C GLU A 19 12.54 -5.03 20.57
N VAL A 20 12.05 -6.14 20.05
CA VAL A 20 12.67 -6.77 18.89
C VAL A 20 12.45 -5.79 17.75
N SER A 21 13.43 -4.91 17.53
CA SER A 21 13.49 -4.15 16.28
C SER A 21 13.72 -5.19 15.18
N SER A 22 12.64 -5.69 14.61
CA SER A 22 12.71 -6.35 13.32
C SER A 22 13.10 -5.26 12.32
N ASN A 23 14.40 -5.08 12.11
CA ASN A 23 14.94 -4.36 10.96
C ASN A 23 14.76 -5.25 9.71
N GLU A 24 13.58 -5.83 9.54
CA GLU A 24 13.16 -6.32 8.24
C GLU A 24 12.90 -5.08 7.41
N GLU A 25 13.94 -4.67 6.68
CA GLU A 25 13.82 -3.65 5.65
C GLU A 25 12.71 -4.11 4.71
N TYR A 26 11.60 -3.35 4.66
CA TYR A 26 10.49 -3.63 3.76
C TYR A 26 11.04 -3.79 2.34
N GLU A 27 10.96 -5.01 1.80
CA GLU A 27 11.48 -5.33 0.50
C GLU A 27 10.63 -4.61 -0.57
N LYS A 28 11.19 -3.53 -1.11
CA LYS A 28 10.55 -2.79 -2.19
C LYS A 28 10.31 -3.71 -3.38
N ILE A 29 9.12 -3.64 -3.96
CA ILE A 29 8.78 -4.40 -5.16
C ILE A 29 9.85 -4.14 -6.24
N ASN A 30 10.50 -5.23 -6.67
CA ASN A 30 11.42 -5.17 -7.80
C ASN A 30 10.64 -5.26 -9.12
N TRP A 31 10.11 -4.12 -9.56
CA TRP A 31 9.32 -4.03 -10.79
C TRP A 31 10.05 -4.56 -12.02
N LYS A 32 11.37 -4.33 -12.10
CA LYS A 32 12.18 -4.78 -13.23
C LYS A 32 12.26 -6.31 -13.31
N ALA A 33 12.34 -6.99 -12.19
CA ALA A 33 12.34 -8.45 -12.15
C ALA A 33 10.99 -9.07 -12.53
N ARG A 34 9.92 -8.26 -12.49
CA ARG A 34 8.54 -8.67 -12.83
C ARG A 34 8.13 -8.30 -14.25
N THR A 35 9.05 -7.79 -15.07
CA THR A 35 8.73 -7.43 -16.46
C THR A 35 8.17 -8.63 -17.21
N ALA A 36 7.02 -8.45 -17.85
CA ALA A 36 6.36 -9.43 -18.68
C ALA A 36 6.38 -9.03 -20.16
N THR A 37 6.52 -10.01 -21.03
CA THR A 37 6.29 -9.83 -22.46
C THR A 37 4.90 -10.34 -22.77
N ILE A 38 4.01 -9.45 -23.18
CA ILE A 38 2.66 -9.78 -23.61
C ILE A 38 2.68 -9.93 -25.13
N ASN A 39 2.28 -11.11 -25.62
CA ASN A 39 2.22 -11.33 -27.06
C ASN A 39 0.91 -10.76 -27.60
N PRO A 40 0.91 -10.14 -28.81
CA PRO A 40 -0.31 -9.63 -29.43
C PRO A 40 -1.36 -10.71 -29.73
N THR A 41 -0.96 -11.98 -29.72
CA THR A 41 -1.84 -13.15 -29.92
C THR A 41 -2.51 -13.62 -28.64
N ASP A 42 -2.08 -13.12 -27.48
CA ASP A 42 -2.68 -13.48 -26.19
C ASP A 42 -4.08 -12.86 -26.12
N SER A 43 -5.09 -13.69 -25.88
CA SER A 43 -6.48 -13.23 -25.73
C SER A 43 -6.68 -12.66 -24.33
N LEU A 44 -6.23 -11.42 -24.11
CA LEU A 44 -6.34 -10.72 -22.84
C LEU A 44 -7.49 -9.71 -22.88
N GLU A 45 -8.20 -9.62 -21.77
CA GLU A 45 -9.15 -8.54 -21.49
C GLU A 45 -8.42 -7.43 -20.76
N SER A 46 -8.66 -6.18 -21.19
CA SER A 46 -8.04 -4.99 -20.57
C SER A 46 -9.04 -4.27 -19.69
N GLY A 47 -8.55 -3.60 -18.67
CA GLY A 47 -9.34 -2.73 -17.85
C GLY A 47 -8.51 -1.63 -17.20
N LYS A 48 -9.22 -0.63 -16.69
CA LYS A 48 -8.66 0.50 -15.98
C LYS A 48 -9.38 0.69 -14.65
N SER A 49 -8.62 0.86 -13.57
CA SER A 49 -9.17 1.09 -12.24
C SER A 49 -8.61 2.35 -11.62
N TYR A 50 -9.45 3.02 -10.85
CA TYR A 50 -9.14 4.20 -10.04
C TYR A 50 -9.18 3.84 -8.56
N LEU A 51 -8.23 4.37 -7.78
CA LEU A 51 -8.21 4.25 -6.32
C LEU A 51 -7.87 5.60 -5.70
N SER A 52 -8.70 6.07 -4.77
CA SER A 52 -8.37 7.25 -3.96
C SER A 52 -7.45 6.88 -2.80
N VAL A 53 -6.41 7.68 -2.59
CA VAL A 53 -5.42 7.49 -1.51
C VAL A 53 -5.14 8.83 -0.85
N TYR A 54 -4.97 8.82 0.47
CA TYR A 54 -4.78 10.02 1.25
C TYR A 54 -3.42 10.00 1.93
N SER A 55 -2.52 10.92 1.59
CA SER A 55 -1.28 11.16 2.35
C SER A 55 -1.53 12.04 3.56
N GLN A 56 -2.63 12.82 3.54
CA GLN A 56 -3.07 13.68 4.62
C GLN A 56 -4.59 13.72 4.72
N ILE A 57 -5.11 13.94 5.92
CA ILE A 57 -6.53 14.26 6.14
C ILE A 57 -6.67 15.51 7.00
N TYR A 58 -7.76 16.26 6.80
CA TYR A 58 -8.07 17.40 7.65
C TYR A 58 -8.43 16.94 9.07
N SER A 59 -8.01 17.74 10.05
CA SER A 59 -8.24 17.48 11.46
C SER A 59 -8.67 18.78 12.17
N TYR A 60 -9.81 18.73 12.83
CA TYR A 60 -10.46 19.82 13.58
C TYR A 60 -10.84 21.04 12.73
N THR A 61 -10.00 21.48 11.80
CA THR A 61 -10.22 22.66 10.97
C THR A 61 -9.69 22.43 9.56
N GLN A 62 -10.12 23.27 8.61
CA GLN A 62 -9.59 23.29 7.24
C GLN A 62 -8.11 23.74 7.14
N HIS A 63 -7.50 24.15 8.25
CA HIS A 63 -6.11 24.65 8.28
C HIS A 63 -5.14 23.67 8.96
N LYS A 64 -5.64 22.52 9.39
CA LYS A 64 -4.81 21.51 10.07
C LYS A 64 -5.02 20.14 9.43
N THR A 65 -3.92 19.47 9.12
CA THR A 65 -3.93 18.09 8.60
C THR A 65 -3.15 17.15 9.52
N TYR A 66 -3.49 15.87 9.44
CA TYR A 66 -2.66 14.75 9.92
C TYR A 66 -2.07 14.04 8.73
N ASN A 67 -0.79 13.66 8.85
CA ASN A 67 -0.14 12.80 7.87
C ASN A 67 -0.53 11.34 8.10
N LEU A 68 -0.51 10.58 7.01
CA LEU A 68 -0.89 9.17 6.99
C LEU A 68 0.18 8.35 6.28
N THR A 69 0.42 7.15 6.80
CA THR A 69 1.03 6.09 6.01
C THR A 69 -0.07 5.48 5.15
N ALA A 70 0.15 5.37 3.86
CA ALA A 70 -0.79 4.71 2.96
C ALA A 70 -0.15 3.44 2.37
N MET A 71 -0.84 2.31 2.49
CA MET A 71 -0.51 1.05 1.84
C MET A 71 -1.51 0.80 0.72
N ILE A 72 -1.02 0.60 -0.49
CA ILE A 72 -1.83 0.30 -1.67
C ILE A 72 -1.59 -1.16 -2.01
N SER A 73 -2.62 -2.00 -1.79
CA SER A 73 -2.58 -3.43 -2.10
C SER A 73 -3.15 -3.70 -3.47
N ILE A 74 -2.41 -4.45 -4.27
CA ILE A 74 -2.75 -4.91 -5.61
C ILE A 74 -2.86 -6.42 -5.55
N ARG A 75 -4.06 -6.96 -5.71
CA ARG A 75 -4.33 -8.37 -5.48
C ARG A 75 -4.75 -9.10 -6.74
N ASN A 76 -4.06 -10.18 -7.04
CA ASN A 76 -4.56 -11.18 -7.98
C ASN A 76 -5.37 -12.23 -7.20
N THR A 77 -6.66 -12.34 -7.48
CA THR A 77 -7.56 -13.29 -6.81
C THR A 77 -7.77 -14.58 -7.60
N SER A 78 -7.13 -14.72 -8.76
CA SER A 78 -7.12 -15.98 -9.50
C SER A 78 -6.23 -17.00 -8.81
N GLU A 79 -6.70 -18.22 -8.65
CA GLU A 79 -5.88 -19.34 -8.14
C GLU A 79 -4.96 -19.96 -9.21
N LYS A 80 -5.16 -19.60 -10.48
CA LYS A 80 -4.51 -20.27 -11.62
C LYS A 80 -3.73 -19.34 -12.52
N ASP A 81 -4.26 -18.15 -12.76
CA ASP A 81 -3.78 -17.28 -13.82
C ASP A 81 -3.00 -16.10 -13.25
N SER A 82 -1.89 -15.77 -13.87
CA SER A 82 -1.23 -14.49 -13.64
C SER A 82 -2.00 -13.37 -14.33
N ILE A 83 -2.05 -12.21 -13.69
CA ILE A 83 -2.56 -10.98 -14.29
C ILE A 83 -1.41 -10.05 -14.63
N TYR A 84 -1.66 -9.04 -15.44
CA TYR A 84 -0.66 -8.09 -15.90
C TYR A 84 -1.09 -6.67 -15.58
N LEU A 85 -0.14 -5.87 -15.08
CA LEU A 85 -0.30 -4.44 -14.91
C LEU A 85 0.49 -3.76 -16.03
N SER A 86 -0.20 -3.04 -16.91
CA SER A 86 0.42 -2.32 -18.01
C SER A 86 0.96 -0.96 -17.56
N ASN A 87 0.36 -0.37 -16.52
CA ASN A 87 0.79 0.89 -15.94
C ASN A 87 0.23 1.10 -14.54
N ILE A 88 0.98 1.81 -13.69
CA ILE A 88 0.51 2.39 -12.42
C ILE A 88 0.97 3.84 -12.39
N LYS A 89 0.02 4.76 -12.26
CA LYS A 89 0.26 6.20 -12.13
C LYS A 89 -0.31 6.73 -10.83
N TYR A 90 0.47 7.57 -10.17
CA TYR A 90 0.08 8.26 -8.95
C TYR A 90 0.06 9.76 -9.19
N TYR A 91 -1.06 10.40 -8.83
CA TYR A 91 -1.29 11.83 -8.97
C TYR A 91 -1.59 12.45 -7.61
N ASP A 92 -1.30 13.74 -7.47
CA ASP A 92 -1.67 14.52 -6.28
C ASP A 92 -3.14 14.93 -6.28
N THR A 93 -3.54 15.68 -5.25
CA THR A 93 -4.89 16.27 -5.09
C THR A 93 -5.30 17.18 -6.26
N HIS A 94 -4.34 17.76 -6.97
CA HIS A 94 -4.58 18.67 -8.09
C HIS A 94 -4.53 17.99 -9.46
N GLY A 95 -4.31 16.66 -9.48
CA GLY A 95 -4.20 15.88 -10.70
C GLY A 95 -2.82 15.97 -11.38
N VAL A 96 -1.81 16.46 -10.66
CA VAL A 96 -0.43 16.47 -11.15
C VAL A 96 0.18 15.09 -11.00
N LEU A 97 0.75 14.54 -12.08
CA LEU A 97 1.42 13.24 -12.06
C LEU A 97 2.67 13.31 -11.17
N LEU A 98 2.68 12.55 -10.09
CA LEU A 98 3.80 12.43 -9.15
C LEU A 98 4.76 11.31 -9.56
N LYS A 99 4.19 10.16 -9.98
CA LYS A 99 5.00 8.97 -10.25
C LYS A 99 4.33 8.02 -11.25
N THR A 100 5.16 7.46 -12.13
CA THR A 100 4.90 6.22 -12.87
C THR A 100 5.82 5.14 -12.31
N TYR A 101 5.28 3.97 -11.99
CA TYR A 101 6.01 2.94 -11.24
C TYR A 101 6.93 2.08 -12.10
N PHE A 102 6.55 1.88 -13.37
CA PHE A 102 7.32 1.09 -14.34
C PHE A 102 6.96 1.52 -15.77
N GLU A 103 7.82 1.15 -16.73
CA GLU A 103 7.64 1.49 -18.16
C GLU A 103 7.12 0.30 -18.99
N ASN A 104 7.42 -0.92 -18.56
CA ASN A 104 7.02 -2.14 -19.26
C ASN A 104 6.00 -2.90 -18.41
N PRO A 105 5.07 -3.65 -19.02
CA PRO A 105 4.12 -4.46 -18.28
C PRO A 105 4.78 -5.39 -17.27
N VAL A 106 4.14 -5.57 -16.12
CA VAL A 106 4.61 -6.45 -15.05
C VAL A 106 3.53 -7.48 -14.72
N TYR A 107 3.96 -8.67 -14.27
CA TYR A 107 3.03 -9.72 -13.85
C TYR A 107 2.79 -9.69 -12.33
N VAL A 108 1.61 -10.19 -11.95
CA VAL A 108 1.25 -10.55 -10.58
C VAL A 108 0.82 -12.01 -10.59
N LEU A 109 1.49 -12.85 -9.82
CA LEU A 109 1.25 -14.28 -9.78
C LEU A 109 -0.14 -14.62 -9.21
N PRO A 110 -0.65 -15.87 -9.43
CA PRO A 110 -1.88 -16.33 -8.78
C PRO A 110 -1.83 -16.16 -7.27
N MET A 111 -2.92 -15.63 -6.69
CA MET A 111 -3.07 -15.36 -5.24
C MET A 111 -2.03 -14.43 -4.64
N GLU A 112 -1.22 -13.76 -5.46
CA GLU A 112 -0.20 -12.82 -5.00
C GLU A 112 -0.80 -11.44 -4.69
N THR A 113 -0.25 -10.81 -3.65
CA THR A 113 -0.49 -9.41 -3.32
C THR A 113 0.81 -8.62 -3.45
N LEU A 114 0.77 -7.48 -4.13
CA LEU A 114 1.85 -6.51 -4.19
C LEU A 114 1.45 -5.25 -3.43
N ASP A 115 2.31 -4.76 -2.54
CA ASP A 115 2.01 -3.60 -1.72
C ASP A 115 2.94 -2.42 -2.04
N ILE A 116 2.35 -1.29 -2.42
CA ILE A 116 3.03 -0.01 -2.53
C ILE A 116 2.82 0.74 -1.22
N VAL A 117 3.90 1.18 -0.58
CA VAL A 117 3.81 1.97 0.65
C VAL A 117 4.25 3.41 0.39
N ILE A 118 3.39 4.35 0.78
CA ILE A 118 3.67 5.78 0.86
C ILE A 118 3.89 6.09 2.33
N ASN A 119 5.11 6.49 2.69
CA ASN A 119 5.48 6.79 4.06
C ASN A 119 4.75 8.03 4.59
N GLU A 120 4.51 8.10 5.88
CA GLU A 120 3.86 9.23 6.56
C GLU A 120 4.52 10.60 6.30
N ILE A 121 5.83 10.60 6.05
CA ILE A 121 6.58 11.82 5.72
C ILE A 121 6.40 12.27 4.27
N ASP A 122 5.89 11.40 3.38
CA ASP A 122 5.62 11.71 1.98
C ASP A 122 4.19 12.26 1.84
N ILE A 123 4.08 13.56 1.91
CA ILE A 123 2.81 14.28 1.83
C ILE A 123 2.46 14.74 0.41
N ALA A 124 3.21 14.33 -0.61
CA ALA A 124 3.05 14.82 -1.98
C ALA A 124 1.66 14.56 -2.56
N GLY A 125 1.00 13.45 -2.19
CA GLY A 125 -0.37 13.13 -2.60
C GLY A 125 -1.44 14.06 -2.02
N GLY A 126 -1.13 14.73 -0.91
CA GLY A 126 -2.04 15.65 -0.24
C GLY A 126 -3.27 14.97 0.35
N THR A 127 -4.39 15.70 0.36
CA THR A 127 -5.66 15.24 0.95
C THR A 127 -6.58 14.51 -0.03
N GLY A 128 -6.09 14.13 -1.20
CA GLY A 128 -6.88 13.44 -2.23
C GLY A 128 -6.00 12.98 -3.40
N GLY A 129 -5.00 12.17 -3.11
CA GLY A 129 -4.17 11.55 -4.14
C GLY A 129 -4.93 10.47 -4.91
N ASN A 130 -4.50 10.21 -6.13
CA ASN A 130 -5.23 9.39 -7.08
C ASN A 130 -4.31 8.37 -7.72
N PHE A 131 -4.66 7.09 -7.63
CA PHE A 131 -4.00 6.03 -8.40
C PHE A 131 -4.83 5.63 -9.59
N ILE A 132 -4.15 5.40 -10.71
CA ILE A 132 -4.72 4.78 -11.92
C ILE A 132 -3.92 3.53 -12.22
N PHE A 133 -4.62 2.43 -12.39
CA PHE A 133 -4.08 1.13 -12.78
C PHE A 133 -4.63 0.76 -14.15
N ASP A 134 -3.74 0.53 -15.12
CA ASP A 134 -4.07 -0.10 -16.38
C ASP A 134 -3.65 -1.57 -16.27
N TRP A 135 -4.59 -2.50 -16.47
CA TRP A 135 -4.37 -3.93 -16.26
C TRP A 135 -4.92 -4.79 -17.40
N GLN A 136 -4.40 -6.00 -17.49
CA GLN A 136 -4.82 -7.01 -18.45
C GLN A 136 -4.91 -8.37 -17.77
N ILE A 137 -5.92 -9.14 -18.12
CA ILE A 137 -6.19 -10.47 -17.56
C ILE A 137 -6.50 -11.46 -18.66
N PRO A 138 -6.20 -12.77 -18.47
CA PRO A 138 -6.73 -13.82 -19.33
C PRO A 138 -8.26 -13.79 -19.35
N LYS A 139 -8.84 -14.25 -20.47
CA LYS A 139 -10.28 -14.38 -20.59
C LYS A 139 -10.83 -15.27 -19.45
N ASP A 140 -11.97 -14.89 -18.90
CA ASP A 140 -12.64 -15.56 -17.78
C ASP A 140 -11.84 -15.55 -16.45
N CYS A 141 -10.74 -14.77 -16.36
CA CYS A 141 -10.02 -14.52 -15.11
C CYS A 141 -10.73 -13.43 -14.29
N SER A 142 -10.66 -13.53 -12.96
CA SER A 142 -11.18 -12.49 -12.08
C SER A 142 -10.38 -11.19 -12.22
N GLU A 143 -11.09 -10.06 -12.21
CA GLU A 143 -10.44 -8.75 -12.18
C GLU A 143 -9.58 -8.56 -10.92
N PRO A 144 -8.45 -7.81 -10.99
CA PRO A 144 -7.66 -7.51 -9.82
C PRO A 144 -8.42 -6.64 -8.83
N ILE A 145 -8.11 -6.82 -7.54
CA ILE A 145 -8.61 -5.96 -6.47
C ILE A 145 -7.52 -4.95 -6.11
N PHE A 146 -7.92 -3.68 -5.98
CA PHE A 146 -7.08 -2.58 -5.53
C PHE A 146 -7.66 -2.01 -4.25
N GLU A 147 -6.85 -1.93 -3.20
CA GLU A 147 -7.26 -1.42 -1.90
C GLU A 147 -6.24 -0.40 -1.40
N GLY A 148 -6.70 0.66 -0.76
CA GLY A 148 -5.87 1.62 -0.06
C GLY A 148 -6.16 1.56 1.44
N ILE A 149 -5.15 1.31 2.26
CA ILE A 149 -5.24 1.30 3.71
C ILE A 149 -4.42 2.47 4.24
N MET A 150 -5.09 3.45 4.84
CA MET A 150 -4.46 4.60 5.44
C MET A 150 -4.43 4.44 6.95
N THR A 151 -3.27 4.72 7.55
CA THR A 151 -3.08 4.61 9.01
C THR A 151 -2.32 5.81 9.56
N SER A 152 -2.61 6.18 10.79
CA SER A 152 -1.82 7.12 11.57
C SER A 152 -1.87 6.75 13.04
N THR A 153 -0.76 6.94 13.74
CA THR A 153 -0.66 6.77 15.21
C THR A 153 -0.43 8.10 15.91
N SER A 154 -0.65 9.22 15.21
CA SER A 154 -0.46 10.57 15.76
C SER A 154 -1.42 10.85 16.92
N GLY A 155 -0.90 11.41 18.02
CA GLY A 155 -1.70 11.91 19.13
C GLY A 155 -2.31 10.85 20.07
N GLN A 156 -1.67 9.70 20.28
CA GLN A 156 -2.09 8.61 21.19
C GLN A 156 -3.38 7.87 20.76
N GLN A 157 -3.99 8.24 19.65
CA GLN A 157 -5.14 7.54 19.08
C GLN A 157 -4.76 7.00 17.70
N GLY A 158 -4.94 5.70 17.51
CA GLY A 158 -4.81 5.08 16.20
C GLY A 158 -5.98 5.47 15.30
N LEU A 159 -5.68 5.83 14.06
CA LEU A 159 -6.66 6.01 12.99
C LEU A 159 -6.33 5.03 11.87
N SER A 160 -7.35 4.34 11.38
CA SER A 160 -7.22 3.52 10.18
C SER A 160 -8.53 3.55 9.40
N PHE A 161 -8.42 3.64 8.09
CA PHE A 161 -9.55 3.49 7.17
C PHE A 161 -9.06 2.92 5.84
N LEU A 162 -9.98 2.40 5.05
CA LEU A 162 -9.67 1.83 3.75
C LEU A 162 -10.48 2.51 2.64
N THR A 163 -9.95 2.42 1.42
CA THR A 163 -10.63 2.76 0.18
C THR A 163 -10.54 1.59 -0.78
N GLU A 164 -11.53 1.46 -1.65
CA GLU A 164 -11.59 0.40 -2.66
C GLU A 164 -11.48 0.99 -4.06
N GLY A 165 -10.74 0.28 -4.91
CA GLY A 165 -10.60 0.61 -6.31
C GLY A 165 -11.91 0.39 -7.07
N LYS A 166 -12.16 1.24 -8.07
CA LYS A 166 -13.30 1.11 -8.97
C LYS A 166 -12.81 1.03 -10.41
N ARG A 167 -13.36 0.09 -11.18
CA ARG A 167 -13.22 0.09 -12.63
C ARG A 167 -13.86 1.36 -13.21
N ILE A 168 -13.18 1.99 -14.18
CA ILE A 168 -13.59 3.28 -14.77
C ILE A 168 -13.65 3.28 -16.30
N ASP A 169 -13.54 2.11 -16.92
CA ASP A 169 -13.66 1.89 -18.37
C ASP A 169 -14.76 0.88 -18.71
#